data_bd9897a8a61ccd771a865fc7cdffb9ed
#
_entry.id   bd9897a8a61ccd771a865fc7cdffb9ed
#
_cell.length_a   1.000
_cell.length_b   1.000
_cell.length_c   1.000
_cell.angle_alpha   90.00
_cell.angle_beta   90.00
_cell.angle_gamma   90.00
#
_symmetry.space_group_name_H-M   'P 1'
#
loop_
_entity.id
_entity.type
_entity.pdbx_description
1 polymer ?
#
loop_
_entity_poly.entity_id
_entity_poly.type
_entity_poly.pdbx_seq_one_letter_code
_entity_poly.pdbx_strand_id
1 'polypeptide(L)'
;MSTSTKIFFLAALLAATWAPAVHADKKTVCTVTVNSPDEKETFRRSLPPDKYQFVELVERGRPDWLESACRQGVRCDVLVISGHYDGGNEFFPDRLEADEFLPVAEMERVSCSDSCPGLFSQLKEVYLFGCNTLNPEAVRNASAEIGRSLLRSGHSRADAERLSRAVSARHGESSRDRMRLIFKDVPVIYGFSSKAPVGPTAASLLDRYFQAGANGEIGSGRASARMLGRFAANSMVFTSGLRDSDPYAAHRRDVCQFANDRLSPAQKLAFVHQLLGREMAEVRMFLDRIEKYTASLSDAERQAPAVARALDGIARDEAARTRYLDFARDADQPAVRARMIELAGSLGWLSPAEKRAELMQMIGDRLARNAVSPAEVDLVCALNKDRELEQELYRLQVPPAQANRVTHAAVLACLGNTEARAQVLLALTSPNDEEVEIAQVYLRHRPITDVNELRLVTSGIARMNGSKAQVRALETLVSQRLSDPESLEELMRLFPLAESVGVQTAIAGVLIRADYKAIATPEVVQTLRQSRLKSSDGADLISILIRRLQAH
;
A
#
# COMPACT_ATOMS: atom_id res chain seq x y z
N MET A 1 -2.98 18.81 105.17
CA MET A 1 -3.46 17.57 104.57
C MET A 1 -4.41 18.00 103.49
N SER A 2 -3.99 18.01 102.20
CA SER A 2 -4.66 18.58 101.09
C SER A 2 -5.04 17.45 100.14
N THR A 3 -6.33 17.28 99.85
CA THR A 3 -6.87 16.35 98.91
C THR A 3 -7.18 17.09 97.61
N SER A 4 -6.40 16.83 96.58
CA SER A 4 -6.60 17.40 95.24
C SER A 4 -7.56 16.53 94.44
N THR A 5 -8.70 17.07 94.09
CA THR A 5 -9.70 16.43 93.19
C THR A 5 -9.31 16.67 91.75
N LYS A 6 -9.02 15.61 90.96
CA LYS A 6 -8.78 15.67 89.56
C LYS A 6 -10.09 15.52 88.81
N ILE A 7 -10.49 16.58 88.10
CA ILE A 7 -11.61 16.59 87.11
C ILE A 7 -11.06 16.06 85.81
N PHE A 8 -11.59 14.91 85.30
CA PHE A 8 -11.33 14.40 83.98
C PHE A 8 -12.33 15.02 82.98
N PHE A 9 -11.85 15.86 82.08
CA PHE A 9 -12.61 16.29 80.92
C PHE A 9 -12.48 15.21 79.86
N LEU A 10 -13.60 14.54 79.53
CA LEU A 10 -13.72 13.64 78.38
C LEU A 10 -13.95 14.51 77.13
N ALA A 11 -12.89 14.80 76.38
CA ALA A 11 -13.02 15.39 75.02
C ALA A 11 -13.29 14.27 74.02
N ALA A 12 -14.55 14.13 73.60
CA ALA A 12 -14.91 13.27 72.49
C ALA A 12 -14.42 13.89 71.17
N LEU A 13 -13.28 13.43 70.67
CA LEU A 13 -12.82 13.73 69.30
C LEU A 13 -13.73 13.00 68.30
N LEU A 14 -14.64 13.70 67.64
CA LEU A 14 -15.25 13.31 66.40
C LEU A 14 -14.20 13.39 65.27
N ALA A 15 -13.45 12.31 65.10
CA ALA A 15 -12.65 12.12 63.90
C ALA A 15 -13.60 11.86 62.72
N ALA A 16 -14.00 12.93 62.01
CA ALA A 16 -14.56 12.82 60.67
C ALA A 16 -13.51 12.17 59.79
N THR A 17 -13.64 10.88 59.54
CA THR A 17 -12.87 10.18 58.51
C THR A 17 -13.29 10.74 57.15
N TRP A 18 -12.56 11.72 56.66
CA TRP A 18 -12.54 12.04 55.25
C TRP A 18 -11.90 10.85 54.54
N ALA A 19 -12.72 9.89 54.12
CA ALA A 19 -12.33 8.95 53.11
C ALA A 19 -11.99 9.79 51.87
N PRO A 20 -10.77 9.75 51.33
CA PRO A 20 -10.53 10.37 50.03
C PRO A 20 -11.49 9.72 49.06
N ALA A 21 -12.32 10.53 48.42
CA ALA A 21 -13.12 10.06 47.30
C ALA A 21 -12.13 9.46 46.31
N VAL A 22 -12.15 8.14 46.17
CA VAL A 22 -11.41 7.43 45.13
C VAL A 22 -12.05 7.92 43.84
N HIS A 23 -11.49 8.96 43.25
CA HIS A 23 -11.81 9.31 41.86
C HIS A 23 -11.39 8.10 41.05
N ALA A 24 -12.34 7.27 40.66
CA ALA A 24 -12.08 6.22 39.69
C ALA A 24 -11.48 6.93 38.47
N ASP A 25 -10.24 6.55 38.14
CA ASP A 25 -9.54 7.13 36.99
C ASP A 25 -10.43 6.97 35.75
N LYS A 26 -10.66 8.09 35.06
CA LYS A 26 -11.47 8.08 33.82
C LYS A 26 -10.78 7.21 32.79
N LYS A 27 -11.55 6.40 32.09
CA LYS A 27 -11.05 5.66 30.93
C LYS A 27 -10.65 6.64 29.84
N THR A 28 -9.46 6.45 29.29
CA THR A 28 -8.93 7.27 28.19
C THR A 28 -9.31 6.66 26.84
N VAL A 29 -10.13 7.38 26.09
CA VAL A 29 -10.46 7.08 24.70
C VAL A 29 -9.51 7.86 23.81
N CYS A 30 -8.57 7.17 23.21
CA CYS A 30 -7.67 7.75 22.22
C CYS A 30 -8.30 7.68 20.84
N THR A 31 -8.12 8.73 20.05
CA THR A 31 -8.66 8.80 18.70
C THR A 31 -7.58 9.14 17.68
N VAL A 32 -7.68 8.54 16.51
CA VAL A 32 -6.90 8.83 15.31
C VAL A 32 -7.87 9.11 14.20
N THR A 33 -8.00 10.39 13.85
CA THR A 33 -8.97 10.86 12.84
C THR A 33 -8.22 11.23 11.56
N VAL A 34 -8.13 10.27 10.63
CA VAL A 34 -7.45 10.47 9.36
C VAL A 34 -8.41 11.03 8.30
N ASN A 35 -9.64 10.54 8.24
CA ASN A 35 -10.62 10.96 7.23
C ASN A 35 -11.84 11.65 7.87
N SER A 36 -12.73 10.88 8.49
CA SER A 36 -14.00 11.38 9.03
C SER A 36 -13.94 11.56 10.54
N PRO A 37 -14.37 12.70 11.09
CA PRO A 37 -14.54 12.90 12.53
C PRO A 37 -15.83 12.26 13.08
N ASP A 38 -16.70 11.72 12.22
CA ASP A 38 -18.07 11.32 12.60
C ASP A 38 -18.09 10.25 13.69
N GLU A 39 -17.22 9.24 13.59
CA GLU A 39 -17.13 8.18 14.59
C GLU A 39 -16.63 8.74 15.93
N LYS A 40 -15.55 9.52 15.91
CA LYS A 40 -14.99 10.17 17.10
C LYS A 40 -16.03 11.02 17.82
N GLU A 41 -16.70 11.89 17.09
CA GLU A 41 -17.71 12.79 17.67
C GLU A 41 -18.91 12.01 18.22
N THR A 42 -19.26 10.87 17.61
CA THR A 42 -20.34 10.00 18.13
C THR A 42 -19.93 9.34 19.44
N PHE A 43 -18.70 8.81 19.55
CA PHE A 43 -18.19 8.31 20.83
C PHE A 43 -18.17 9.43 21.89
N ARG A 44 -17.66 10.63 21.52
CA ARG A 44 -17.52 11.76 22.43
C ARG A 44 -18.83 12.25 23.03
N ARG A 45 -19.88 12.39 22.20
CA ARG A 45 -21.20 12.85 22.69
C ARG A 45 -21.98 11.78 23.45
N SER A 46 -21.69 10.48 23.19
CA SER A 46 -22.45 9.37 23.77
C SER A 46 -21.86 8.84 25.07
N LEU A 47 -20.58 9.02 25.31
CA LEU A 47 -19.91 8.52 26.51
C LEU A 47 -19.92 9.56 27.65
N PRO A 48 -20.27 9.17 28.88
CA PRO A 48 -20.36 10.08 30.01
C PRO A 48 -19.01 10.74 30.35
N PRO A 49 -18.91 12.08 30.42
CA PRO A 49 -17.65 12.80 30.64
C PRO A 49 -17.06 12.62 32.05
N ASP A 50 -17.86 12.13 33.00
CA ASP A 50 -17.41 11.76 34.34
C ASP A 50 -16.63 10.43 34.34
N LYS A 51 -16.82 9.55 33.35
CA LYS A 51 -16.21 8.23 33.22
C LYS A 51 -15.17 8.13 32.13
N TYR A 52 -15.21 9.02 31.15
CA TYR A 52 -14.34 8.98 29.97
C TYR A 52 -13.68 10.33 29.72
N GLN A 53 -12.44 10.28 29.26
CA GLN A 53 -11.72 11.41 28.70
C GLN A 53 -11.24 11.08 27.27
N PHE A 54 -11.17 12.08 26.41
CA PHE A 54 -10.77 11.92 25.02
C PHE A 54 -9.43 12.56 24.74
N VAL A 55 -8.54 11.82 24.05
CA VAL A 55 -7.24 12.29 23.62
C VAL A 55 -7.12 12.03 22.14
N GLU A 56 -6.99 13.09 21.32
CA GLU A 56 -6.66 12.96 19.92
C GLU A 56 -5.15 12.71 19.80
N LEU A 57 -4.76 11.56 19.25
CA LEU A 57 -3.35 11.20 19.10
C LEU A 57 -2.72 11.89 17.88
N VAL A 58 -3.55 12.28 16.93
CA VAL A 58 -3.15 12.78 15.64
C VAL A 58 -3.51 14.24 15.53
N GLU A 59 -2.52 15.11 15.55
CA GLU A 59 -2.68 16.50 15.17
C GLU A 59 -2.38 16.66 13.67
N ARG A 60 -3.28 17.33 12.96
CA ARG A 60 -3.14 17.61 11.53
C ARG A 60 -1.77 18.18 11.18
N GLY A 61 -1.15 17.60 10.16
CA GLY A 61 0.11 18.10 9.60
C GLY A 61 1.39 17.72 10.37
N ARG A 62 1.33 16.79 11.33
CA ARG A 62 2.52 16.30 12.02
C ARG A 62 2.92 14.90 11.55
N PRO A 63 4.17 14.70 11.09
CA PRO A 63 4.68 13.38 10.70
C PRO A 63 5.04 12.47 11.90
N ASP A 64 5.04 13.00 13.14
CA ASP A 64 5.46 12.29 14.36
C ASP A 64 4.29 11.87 15.27
N TRP A 65 3.16 11.63 14.76
CA TRP A 65 1.82 11.46 15.34
C TRP A 65 1.75 10.67 16.63
N LEU A 66 2.23 9.42 16.61
CA LEU A 66 2.22 8.57 17.80
C LEU A 66 3.41 8.85 18.72
N GLU A 67 4.52 9.36 18.20
CA GLU A 67 5.71 9.68 18.97
C GLU A 67 5.45 10.80 19.98
N SER A 68 4.72 11.85 19.60
CA SER A 68 4.31 12.91 20.53
C SER A 68 3.51 12.38 21.69
N ALA A 69 2.53 11.50 21.44
CA ALA A 69 1.74 10.86 22.48
C ALA A 69 2.59 9.96 23.39
N CYS A 70 3.57 9.25 22.81
CA CYS A 70 4.52 8.44 23.57
C CYS A 70 5.37 9.31 24.52
N ARG A 71 5.92 10.43 24.03
CA ARG A 71 6.71 11.38 24.86
C ARG A 71 5.89 11.99 25.99
N GLN A 72 4.60 12.24 25.75
CA GLN A 72 3.67 12.75 26.77
C GLN A 72 3.20 11.67 27.76
N GLY A 73 3.57 10.42 27.54
CA GLY A 73 3.18 9.30 28.41
C GLY A 73 1.70 8.97 28.37
N VAL A 74 1.03 9.25 27.22
CA VAL A 74 -0.39 8.94 27.01
C VAL A 74 -0.61 7.43 27.12
N ARG A 75 -1.67 7.05 27.84
CA ARG A 75 -2.13 5.66 27.96
C ARG A 75 -3.58 5.55 27.55
N CYS A 76 -3.88 4.64 26.66
CA CYS A 76 -5.21 4.46 26.08
C CYS A 76 -5.90 3.21 26.66
N ASP A 77 -7.15 3.34 27.11
CA ASP A 77 -8.02 2.21 27.42
C ASP A 77 -8.79 1.75 26.20
N VAL A 78 -9.18 2.71 25.35
CA VAL A 78 -9.90 2.49 24.09
C VAL A 78 -9.20 3.27 22.99
N LEU A 79 -9.05 2.66 21.80
CA LEU A 79 -8.52 3.33 20.63
C LEU A 79 -9.54 3.29 19.50
N VAL A 80 -9.81 4.44 18.88
CA VAL A 80 -10.69 4.57 17.71
C VAL A 80 -9.88 5.14 16.56
N ILE A 81 -9.80 4.41 15.45
CA ILE A 81 -9.12 4.84 14.22
C ILE A 81 -10.15 4.95 13.11
N SER A 82 -10.28 6.15 12.53
CA SER A 82 -11.16 6.46 11.38
C SER A 82 -10.34 6.84 10.16
N GLY A 83 -10.51 6.12 9.06
CA GLY A 83 -9.81 6.38 7.79
C GLY A 83 -10.01 5.25 6.79
N HIS A 84 -9.77 5.52 5.50
CA HIS A 84 -9.64 4.44 4.54
C HIS A 84 -8.44 3.57 4.90
N TYR A 85 -8.50 2.29 4.53
CA TYR A 85 -7.40 1.37 4.76
C TYR A 85 -7.09 0.62 3.46
N ASP A 86 -5.84 0.64 3.04
CA ASP A 86 -5.38 0.07 1.76
C ASP A 86 -5.10 -1.44 1.79
N GLY A 87 -5.43 -2.07 2.92
CA GLY A 87 -5.20 -3.51 3.10
C GLY A 87 -3.79 -3.88 3.59
N GLY A 88 -2.93 -2.92 3.94
CA GLY A 88 -1.65 -3.32 4.48
C GLY A 88 -0.64 -2.23 4.86
N ASN A 89 -0.70 -1.06 4.30
CA ASN A 89 0.34 -0.06 4.49
C ASN A 89 -0.06 1.12 5.37
N GLU A 90 -1.29 1.63 5.23
CA GLU A 90 -1.70 2.85 5.92
C GLU A 90 -3.21 3.05 6.02
N PHE A 91 -3.61 3.90 6.97
CA PHE A 91 -4.90 4.56 6.97
C PHE A 91 -4.75 5.92 6.30
N PHE A 92 -5.66 6.28 5.38
CA PHE A 92 -5.56 7.47 4.55
C PHE A 92 -6.91 8.19 4.39
N PRO A 93 -6.92 9.51 4.00
CA PRO A 93 -8.13 10.31 3.81
C PRO A 93 -8.68 10.18 2.38
N ASP A 94 -9.92 10.67 2.17
CA ASP A 94 -10.53 10.83 0.84
C ASP A 94 -9.73 11.79 -0.07
N ARG A 95 -9.02 12.76 0.53
CA ARG A 95 -8.26 13.77 -0.19
C ARG A 95 -6.80 13.35 -0.25
N LEU A 96 -6.35 12.94 -1.42
CA LEU A 96 -4.95 12.57 -1.69
C LEU A 96 -3.95 13.74 -1.49
N GLU A 97 -4.46 14.98 -1.45
CA GLU A 97 -3.65 16.20 -1.25
C GLU A 97 -3.41 16.52 0.23
N ALA A 98 -4.11 15.84 1.13
CA ALA A 98 -3.89 15.98 2.57
C ALA A 98 -2.82 14.97 3.01
N ASP A 99 -1.71 15.46 3.54
CA ASP A 99 -0.64 14.64 4.14
C ASP A 99 -1.08 14.01 5.48
N GLU A 100 -2.35 13.60 5.56
CA GLU A 100 -2.96 13.03 6.76
C GLU A 100 -3.12 11.52 6.58
N PHE A 101 -2.11 10.76 6.93
CA PHE A 101 -2.19 9.29 6.91
C PHE A 101 -1.48 8.69 8.12
N LEU A 102 -1.94 7.53 8.58
CA LEU A 102 -1.28 6.78 9.65
C LEU A 102 -0.65 5.52 9.05
N PRO A 103 0.68 5.46 8.91
CA PRO A 103 1.37 4.27 8.45
C PRO A 103 1.23 3.12 9.45
N VAL A 104 0.96 1.92 8.95
CA VAL A 104 0.96 0.71 9.78
C VAL A 104 2.34 0.47 10.41
N ALA A 105 3.42 0.83 9.70
CA ALA A 105 4.78 0.75 10.23
C ALA A 105 4.98 1.59 11.50
N GLU A 106 4.33 2.76 11.62
CA GLU A 106 4.38 3.57 12.83
C GLU A 106 3.63 2.89 14.00
N MET A 107 2.49 2.27 13.71
CA MET A 107 1.76 1.48 14.72
C MET A 107 2.59 0.27 15.18
N GLU A 108 3.29 -0.40 14.27
CA GLU A 108 4.22 -1.50 14.58
C GLU A 108 5.39 -1.00 15.44
N ARG A 109 5.97 0.16 15.09
CA ARG A 109 7.04 0.79 15.86
C ARG A 109 6.61 1.03 17.31
N VAL A 110 5.46 1.68 17.50
CA VAL A 110 4.91 1.95 18.84
C VAL A 110 4.66 0.66 19.63
N SER A 111 4.12 -0.36 18.96
CA SER A 111 3.84 -1.65 19.58
C SER A 111 5.09 -2.46 19.98
N CYS A 112 6.18 -2.26 19.22
CA CYS A 112 7.43 -3.03 19.37
C CYS A 112 8.52 -2.28 20.14
N SER A 113 8.40 -0.96 20.28
CA SER A 113 9.46 -0.14 20.83
C SER A 113 9.33 0.07 22.34
N ASP A 114 10.45 -0.09 23.03
CA ASP A 114 10.56 0.29 24.43
C ASP A 114 10.56 1.81 24.64
N SER A 115 10.65 2.61 23.58
CA SER A 115 10.54 4.07 23.64
C SER A 115 9.10 4.54 23.87
N CYS A 116 8.12 3.67 23.61
CA CYS A 116 6.69 3.95 23.81
C CYS A 116 5.97 2.84 24.62
N PRO A 117 6.37 2.52 25.85
CA PRO A 117 5.85 1.37 26.57
C PRO A 117 4.39 1.55 27.03
N GLY A 118 3.86 2.79 27.00
CA GLY A 118 2.58 3.14 27.63
C GLY A 118 1.38 3.12 26.70
N LEU A 119 1.53 3.56 25.45
CA LEU A 119 0.40 3.97 24.60
C LEU A 119 -0.63 2.85 24.38
N PHE A 120 -0.18 1.63 24.08
CA PHE A 120 -1.05 0.47 23.83
C PHE A 120 -1.12 -0.53 24.99
N SER A 121 -0.35 -0.32 26.07
CA SER A 121 -0.15 -1.33 27.12
C SER A 121 -1.39 -1.67 27.94
N GLN A 122 -2.34 -0.76 28.05
CA GLN A 122 -3.55 -0.96 28.85
C GLN A 122 -4.83 -1.02 27.99
N LEU A 123 -4.71 -1.04 26.65
CA LEU A 123 -5.85 -1.12 25.75
C LEU A 123 -6.75 -2.31 26.08
N LYS A 124 -8.04 -2.04 26.20
CA LYS A 124 -9.10 -3.04 26.34
C LYS A 124 -9.83 -3.27 25.03
N GLU A 125 -9.96 -2.22 24.22
CA GLU A 125 -10.71 -2.27 22.96
C GLU A 125 -10.07 -1.37 21.92
N VAL A 126 -10.09 -1.85 20.68
CA VAL A 126 -9.68 -1.10 19.49
C VAL A 126 -10.82 -1.15 18.47
N TYR A 127 -11.15 -0.01 17.88
CA TYR A 127 -12.15 0.17 16.84
C TYR A 127 -11.50 0.69 15.57
N LEU A 128 -11.53 -0.12 14.50
CA LEU A 128 -10.89 0.19 13.22
C LEU A 128 -11.95 0.47 12.16
N PHE A 129 -12.25 1.75 11.92
CA PHE A 129 -13.21 2.18 10.90
C PHE A 129 -12.50 2.38 9.56
N GLY A 130 -12.15 1.26 8.91
CA GLY A 130 -11.56 1.19 7.59
C GLY A 130 -11.88 -0.14 6.92
N CYS A 131 -11.95 -0.15 5.59
CA CYS A 131 -12.23 -1.36 4.81
C CYS A 131 -11.13 -2.40 5.01
N ASN A 132 -11.49 -3.69 5.06
CA ASN A 132 -10.53 -4.82 5.15
C ASN A 132 -9.57 -4.80 6.34
N THR A 133 -9.80 -3.99 7.38
CA THR A 133 -8.91 -3.88 8.55
C THR A 133 -8.73 -5.21 9.28
N LEU A 134 -9.74 -6.08 9.25
CA LEU A 134 -9.68 -7.45 9.81
C LEU A 134 -9.97 -8.52 8.74
N ASN A 135 -9.60 -8.28 7.48
CA ASN A 135 -9.68 -9.30 6.44
C ASN A 135 -8.73 -10.46 6.78
N PRO A 136 -9.25 -11.71 6.88
CA PRO A 136 -8.43 -12.87 7.19
C PRO A 136 -7.66 -13.43 5.99
N GLU A 137 -7.95 -12.96 4.78
CA GLU A 137 -7.25 -13.42 3.58
C GLU A 137 -5.81 -12.91 3.59
N ALA A 138 -4.87 -13.81 3.33
CA ALA A 138 -3.47 -13.43 3.22
C ALA A 138 -3.27 -12.51 2.01
N VAL A 139 -2.74 -11.33 2.25
CA VAL A 139 -2.42 -10.34 1.20
C VAL A 139 -1.35 -10.88 0.24
N ARG A 140 -0.56 -11.88 0.68
CA ARG A 140 0.53 -12.49 -0.07
C ARG A 140 0.48 -14.01 0.05
N ASN A 141 0.35 -14.67 -1.09
CA ASN A 141 0.40 -16.12 -1.15
C ASN A 141 1.70 -16.56 -1.85
N ALA A 142 2.68 -17.01 -1.06
CA ALA A 142 3.93 -17.60 -1.53
C ALA A 142 3.93 -19.13 -1.45
N SER A 143 2.79 -19.77 -1.22
CA SER A 143 2.69 -21.20 -0.92
C SER A 143 3.30 -22.09 -2.00
N ALA A 144 3.13 -21.74 -3.28
CA ALA A 144 3.68 -22.52 -4.38
C ALA A 144 5.23 -22.44 -4.44
N GLU A 145 5.80 -21.25 -4.24
CA GLU A 145 7.25 -21.02 -4.20
C GLU A 145 7.88 -21.72 -3.00
N ILE A 146 7.25 -21.60 -1.83
CA ILE A 146 7.67 -22.26 -0.60
C ILE A 146 7.65 -23.79 -0.77
N GLY A 147 6.57 -24.34 -1.34
CA GLY A 147 6.45 -25.77 -1.60
C GLY A 147 7.57 -26.29 -2.50
N ARG A 148 7.93 -25.57 -3.56
CA ARG A 148 9.04 -25.97 -4.45
C ARG A 148 10.40 -25.88 -3.77
N SER A 149 10.65 -24.84 -2.98
CA SER A 149 11.86 -24.71 -2.20
C SER A 149 12.06 -25.91 -1.27
N LEU A 150 11.01 -26.29 -0.54
CA LEU A 150 11.03 -27.45 0.35
C LEU A 150 11.27 -28.76 -0.38
N LEU A 151 10.66 -28.98 -1.56
CA LEU A 151 10.94 -30.14 -2.40
C LEU A 151 12.41 -30.22 -2.82
N ARG A 152 13.02 -29.09 -3.16
CA ARG A 152 14.47 -29.02 -3.50
C ARG A 152 15.37 -29.28 -2.30
N SER A 153 14.95 -28.84 -1.13
CA SER A 153 15.65 -29.14 0.13
C SER A 153 15.51 -30.61 0.55
N GLY A 154 14.90 -31.47 -0.29
CA GLY A 154 14.82 -32.91 -0.05
C GLY A 154 13.58 -33.37 0.73
N HIS A 155 12.63 -32.49 1.00
CA HIS A 155 11.37 -32.89 1.65
C HIS A 155 10.47 -33.68 0.70
N SER A 156 9.73 -34.65 1.25
CA SER A 156 8.68 -35.33 0.49
C SER A 156 7.56 -34.32 0.10
N ARG A 157 6.80 -34.65 -0.95
CA ARG A 157 5.68 -33.78 -1.39
C ARG A 157 4.66 -33.53 -0.26
N ALA A 158 4.32 -34.56 0.52
CA ALA A 158 3.41 -34.43 1.64
C ALA A 158 4.00 -33.54 2.77
N ASP A 159 5.29 -33.68 3.04
CA ASP A 159 5.98 -32.83 4.01
C ASP A 159 6.10 -31.40 3.53
N ALA A 160 6.43 -31.18 2.26
CA ALA A 160 6.51 -29.85 1.66
C ALA A 160 5.15 -29.14 1.72
N GLU A 161 4.05 -29.81 1.42
CA GLU A 161 2.69 -29.25 1.55
C GLU A 161 2.32 -28.93 3.01
N ARG A 162 2.69 -29.81 3.95
CA ARG A 162 2.45 -29.60 5.39
C ARG A 162 3.27 -28.42 5.91
N LEU A 163 4.56 -28.38 5.59
CA LEU A 163 5.48 -27.32 6.01
C LEU A 163 5.13 -25.98 5.36
N SER A 164 4.78 -25.97 4.07
CA SER A 164 4.32 -24.76 3.38
C SER A 164 3.09 -24.17 4.05
N ARG A 165 2.12 -25.00 4.43
CA ARG A 165 0.95 -24.55 5.21
C ARG A 165 1.35 -24.04 6.59
N ALA A 166 2.25 -24.71 7.28
CA ALA A 166 2.74 -24.27 8.60
C ALA A 166 3.51 -22.93 8.52
N VAL A 167 4.37 -22.76 7.51
CA VAL A 167 5.09 -21.50 7.27
C VAL A 167 4.12 -20.39 6.92
N SER A 168 3.15 -20.63 6.04
CA SER A 168 2.13 -19.65 5.68
C SER A 168 1.24 -19.28 6.88
N ALA A 169 0.88 -20.24 7.73
CA ALA A 169 0.12 -19.98 8.95
C ALA A 169 0.94 -19.21 10.02
N ARG A 170 2.26 -19.42 10.04
CA ARG A 170 3.16 -18.75 11.00
C ARG A 170 3.57 -17.34 10.57
N HIS A 171 3.71 -17.09 9.29
CA HIS A 171 4.29 -15.87 8.72
C HIS A 171 3.39 -15.21 7.68
N GLY A 172 2.28 -15.84 7.28
CA GLY A 172 1.32 -15.24 6.36
C GLY A 172 0.69 -14.00 7.01
N GLU A 173 0.85 -12.84 6.38
CA GLU A 173 0.26 -11.61 6.86
C GLU A 173 -1.09 -11.36 6.19
N SER A 174 -2.18 -11.61 6.91
CA SER A 174 -3.47 -11.00 6.62
C SER A 174 -3.57 -9.65 7.34
N SER A 175 -4.46 -8.77 6.90
CA SER A 175 -4.75 -7.52 7.63
C SER A 175 -5.14 -7.81 9.08
N ARG A 176 -5.95 -8.84 9.30
CA ARG A 176 -6.32 -9.29 10.65
C ARG A 176 -5.11 -9.68 11.49
N ASP A 177 -4.20 -10.48 10.96
CA ASP A 177 -3.05 -10.97 11.73
C ASP A 177 -2.07 -9.83 12.03
N ARG A 178 -1.94 -8.87 11.12
CA ARG A 178 -1.16 -7.65 11.35
C ARG A 178 -1.76 -6.79 12.47
N MET A 179 -3.07 -6.57 12.49
CA MET A 179 -3.71 -5.83 13.61
C MET A 179 -3.59 -6.56 14.93
N ARG A 180 -3.70 -7.90 14.93
CA ARG A 180 -3.44 -8.72 16.12
C ARG A 180 -2.01 -8.59 16.63
N LEU A 181 -1.03 -8.51 15.73
CA LEU A 181 0.39 -8.32 16.03
C LEU A 181 0.63 -6.95 16.69
N ILE A 182 0.06 -5.88 16.10
CA ILE A 182 0.21 -4.50 16.60
C ILE A 182 -0.42 -4.38 18.00
N PHE A 183 -1.64 -4.84 18.15
CA PHE A 183 -2.41 -4.72 19.39
C PHE A 183 -2.26 -5.97 20.27
N LYS A 184 -0.99 -6.33 20.58
CA LYS A 184 -0.68 -7.48 21.45
C LYS A 184 -1.45 -7.37 22.77
N ASP A 185 -1.96 -8.51 23.26
CA ASP A 185 -2.71 -8.68 24.50
C ASP A 185 -4.01 -7.88 24.62
N VAL A 186 -4.42 -7.12 23.59
CA VAL A 186 -5.70 -6.41 23.59
C VAL A 186 -6.85 -7.42 23.51
N PRO A 187 -7.79 -7.41 24.46
CA PRO A 187 -8.87 -8.39 24.50
C PRO A 187 -9.79 -8.35 23.28
N VAL A 188 -10.09 -7.15 22.77
CA VAL A 188 -11.05 -6.98 21.67
C VAL A 188 -10.57 -5.95 20.65
N ILE A 189 -10.51 -6.36 19.41
CA ILE A 189 -10.22 -5.51 18.25
C ILE A 189 -11.40 -5.65 17.29
N TYR A 190 -12.17 -4.58 17.10
CA TYR A 190 -13.23 -4.51 16.10
C TYR A 190 -12.71 -3.95 14.79
N GLY A 191 -13.21 -4.43 13.67
CA GLY A 191 -12.89 -3.93 12.34
C GLY A 191 -13.76 -4.63 11.29
N PHE A 192 -13.41 -4.49 10.02
CA PHE A 192 -14.22 -5.00 8.91
C PHE A 192 -13.43 -6.03 8.11
N SER A 193 -14.08 -7.18 7.84
CA SER A 193 -13.50 -8.22 6.98
C SER A 193 -13.58 -7.86 5.50
N SER A 194 -14.40 -6.86 5.14
CA SER A 194 -14.61 -6.34 3.79
C SER A 194 -14.84 -4.82 3.86
N LYS A 195 -15.94 -4.31 3.30
CA LYS A 195 -16.24 -2.89 3.19
C LYS A 195 -16.75 -2.31 4.52
N ALA A 196 -16.08 -1.29 5.03
CA ALA A 196 -16.58 -0.46 6.12
C ALA A 196 -17.67 0.52 5.62
N PRO A 197 -18.61 0.94 6.46
CA PRO A 197 -19.50 2.04 6.12
C PRO A 197 -18.74 3.37 6.11
N VAL A 198 -19.20 4.31 5.30
CA VAL A 198 -18.68 5.69 5.34
C VAL A 198 -19.04 6.38 6.65
N GLY A 199 -18.28 7.41 7.04
CA GLY A 199 -18.39 8.09 8.34
C GLY A 199 -19.80 8.41 8.81
N PRO A 200 -20.65 9.12 8.04
CA PRO A 200 -22.02 9.44 8.45
C PRO A 200 -22.89 8.20 8.71
N THR A 201 -22.69 7.13 7.93
CA THR A 201 -23.38 5.85 8.14
C THR A 201 -22.87 5.15 9.39
N ALA A 202 -21.56 5.11 9.61
CA ALA A 202 -20.94 4.55 10.80
C ALA A 202 -21.45 5.28 12.06
N ALA A 203 -21.47 6.60 12.05
CA ALA A 203 -22.01 7.44 13.13
C ALA A 203 -23.48 7.10 13.44
N SER A 204 -24.32 6.97 12.42
CA SER A 204 -25.73 6.59 12.61
C SER A 204 -25.90 5.21 13.25
N LEU A 205 -25.06 4.25 12.90
CA LEU A 205 -25.07 2.91 13.49
C LEU A 205 -24.58 2.93 14.95
N LEU A 206 -23.54 3.71 15.25
CA LEU A 206 -23.04 3.94 16.60
C LEU A 206 -24.08 4.64 17.48
N ASP A 207 -24.78 5.67 16.97
CA ASP A 207 -25.85 6.32 17.71
C ASP A 207 -26.94 5.33 18.14
N ARG A 208 -27.39 4.47 17.25
CA ARG A 208 -28.37 3.42 17.58
C ARG A 208 -27.84 2.41 18.61
N TYR A 209 -26.53 2.14 18.59
CA TYR A 209 -25.89 1.30 19.59
C TYR A 209 -25.90 1.97 20.97
N PHE A 210 -25.50 3.24 21.07
CA PHE A 210 -25.48 3.99 22.32
C PHE A 210 -26.87 4.27 22.87
N GLN A 211 -27.86 4.60 22.01
CA GLN A 211 -29.25 4.79 22.39
C GLN A 211 -29.88 3.52 23.00
N ALA A 212 -29.40 2.35 22.66
CA ALA A 212 -29.78 1.09 23.27
C ALA A 212 -29.19 0.85 24.68
N GLY A 213 -28.55 1.87 25.29
CA GLY A 213 -27.99 1.81 26.64
C GLY A 213 -26.64 1.07 26.73
N ALA A 214 -25.89 0.96 25.63
CA ALA A 214 -24.65 0.19 25.57
C ALA A 214 -23.39 0.97 25.99
N ASN A 215 -23.53 2.18 26.55
CA ASN A 215 -22.41 3.05 26.93
C ASN A 215 -21.43 2.38 27.92
N GLY A 216 -21.94 1.54 28.82
CA GLY A 216 -21.13 0.81 29.81
C GLY A 216 -20.32 -0.35 29.21
N GLU A 217 -20.60 -0.75 27.99
CA GLU A 217 -19.87 -1.84 27.31
C GLU A 217 -18.49 -1.37 26.82
N ILE A 218 -18.33 -0.06 26.53
CA ILE A 218 -17.08 0.50 25.98
C ILE A 218 -15.94 0.44 27.02
N GLY A 219 -14.80 -0.07 26.58
CA GLY A 219 -13.63 -0.28 27.43
C GLY A 219 -13.83 -1.38 28.50
N SER A 220 -14.77 -2.30 28.28
CA SER A 220 -14.98 -3.47 29.14
C SER A 220 -13.99 -4.60 28.85
N GLY A 221 -13.39 -4.62 27.65
CA GLY A 221 -12.56 -5.69 27.15
C GLY A 221 -13.36 -6.96 26.80
N ARG A 222 -14.65 -6.82 26.52
CA ARG A 222 -15.53 -7.91 26.11
C ARG A 222 -16.21 -7.58 24.80
N ALA A 223 -16.23 -8.54 23.87
CA ALA A 223 -16.92 -8.34 22.60
C ALA A 223 -18.42 -8.14 22.79
N SER A 224 -18.96 -7.07 22.20
CA SER A 224 -20.38 -6.73 22.24
C SER A 224 -21.12 -7.33 21.05
N ALA A 225 -22.01 -8.27 21.32
CA ALA A 225 -22.93 -8.81 20.31
C ALA A 225 -23.85 -7.73 19.72
N ARG A 226 -24.20 -6.69 20.51
CA ARG A 226 -24.99 -5.55 20.04
C ARG A 226 -24.23 -4.72 19.01
N MET A 227 -22.94 -4.45 19.24
CA MET A 227 -22.07 -3.75 18.28
C MET A 227 -22.02 -4.53 16.97
N LEU A 228 -21.67 -5.80 17.03
CA LEU A 228 -21.61 -6.66 15.84
C LEU A 228 -22.95 -6.72 15.10
N GLY A 229 -24.05 -6.82 15.84
CA GLY A 229 -25.39 -6.84 15.22
C GLY A 229 -25.75 -5.53 14.51
N ARG A 230 -25.31 -4.37 15.03
CA ARG A 230 -25.55 -3.07 14.36
C ARG A 230 -24.80 -2.93 13.05
N PHE A 231 -23.61 -3.48 12.97
CA PHE A 231 -22.75 -3.44 11.78
C PHE A 231 -22.77 -4.73 10.95
N ALA A 232 -23.72 -5.64 11.18
CA ALA A 232 -23.75 -6.93 10.49
C ALA A 232 -23.82 -6.80 8.97
N ALA A 233 -24.57 -5.82 8.44
CA ALA A 233 -24.64 -5.54 7.00
C ALA A 233 -23.32 -5.05 6.39
N ASN A 234 -22.37 -4.59 7.22
CA ASN A 234 -21.09 -4.05 6.81
C ASN A 234 -19.92 -4.99 7.12
N SER A 235 -20.15 -6.27 7.36
CA SER A 235 -19.12 -7.26 7.66
C SER A 235 -18.19 -6.92 8.85
N MET A 236 -18.69 -6.21 9.86
CA MET A 236 -17.94 -5.99 11.10
C MET A 236 -17.68 -7.32 11.80
N VAL A 237 -16.44 -7.53 12.16
CA VAL A 237 -15.97 -8.69 12.92
C VAL A 237 -15.12 -8.22 14.09
N PHE A 238 -14.77 -9.15 14.99
CA PHE A 238 -13.80 -8.89 16.04
C PHE A 238 -12.75 -9.99 16.10
N THR A 239 -11.63 -9.65 16.70
CA THR A 239 -10.55 -10.58 17.06
C THR A 239 -9.91 -10.12 18.37
N SER A 240 -8.96 -10.88 18.89
CA SER A 240 -8.09 -10.45 19.99
C SER A 240 -6.66 -10.27 19.52
N GLY A 241 -5.91 -9.44 20.24
CA GLY A 241 -4.47 -9.31 20.04
C GLY A 241 -3.72 -10.61 20.26
N LEU A 242 -2.50 -10.69 19.74
CA LEU A 242 -1.63 -11.85 19.96
C LEU A 242 -1.30 -12.00 21.44
N ARG A 243 -1.26 -13.25 21.91
CA ARG A 243 -0.71 -13.63 23.22
C ARG A 243 0.62 -14.35 23.02
N ASP A 244 1.46 -14.38 24.06
CA ASP A 244 2.75 -15.06 23.98
C ASP A 244 2.64 -16.57 23.71
N SER A 245 1.50 -17.18 24.03
CA SER A 245 1.17 -18.59 23.73
C SER A 245 0.68 -18.82 22.29
N ASP A 246 0.43 -17.75 21.53
CA ASP A 246 -0.03 -17.87 20.14
C ASP A 246 1.13 -18.35 19.23
N PRO A 247 0.92 -19.31 18.34
CA PRO A 247 1.95 -19.74 17.38
C PRO A 247 2.54 -18.59 16.56
N TYR A 248 1.76 -17.53 16.33
CA TYR A 248 2.19 -16.34 15.61
C TYR A 248 3.06 -15.38 16.44
N ALA A 249 3.22 -15.60 17.74
CA ALA A 249 4.06 -14.76 18.61
C ALA A 249 5.54 -14.74 18.19
N ALA A 250 6.04 -15.84 17.63
CA ALA A 250 7.40 -15.88 17.08
C ALA A 250 7.59 -14.89 15.93
N HIS A 251 6.63 -14.83 15.01
CA HIS A 251 6.63 -13.85 13.90
C HIS A 251 6.63 -12.42 14.43
N ARG A 252 5.83 -12.11 15.46
CA ARG A 252 5.84 -10.79 16.09
C ARG A 252 7.22 -10.41 16.63
N ARG A 253 7.93 -11.33 17.29
CA ARG A 253 9.29 -11.06 17.78
C ARG A 253 10.24 -10.69 16.63
N ASP A 254 10.15 -11.39 15.51
CA ASP A 254 10.96 -11.09 14.31
C ASP A 254 10.57 -9.74 13.69
N VAL A 255 9.28 -9.42 13.59
CA VAL A 255 8.80 -8.10 13.14
C VAL A 255 9.34 -6.98 14.03
N CYS A 256 9.32 -7.19 15.34
CA CYS A 256 9.83 -6.19 16.29
C CYS A 256 11.35 -5.96 16.17
N GLN A 257 12.14 -6.88 15.59
CA GLN A 257 13.55 -6.60 15.31
C GLN A 257 13.70 -5.49 14.24
N PHE A 258 12.78 -5.38 13.30
CA PHE A 258 12.79 -4.28 12.33
C PHE A 258 12.20 -2.99 12.91
N ALA A 259 11.09 -3.11 13.64
CA ALA A 259 10.29 -1.98 14.08
C ALA A 259 10.83 -1.27 15.33
N ASN A 260 11.62 -1.95 16.18
CA ASN A 260 12.17 -1.36 17.42
C ASN A 260 13.19 -0.26 17.09
N ASP A 261 12.88 0.96 17.47
CA ASP A 261 13.70 2.16 17.22
C ASP A 261 14.94 2.27 18.12
N ARG A 262 15.02 1.49 19.21
CA ARG A 262 16.21 1.40 20.06
C ARG A 262 17.31 0.49 19.52
N LEU A 263 16.98 -0.36 18.56
CA LEU A 263 18.00 -1.18 17.92
C LEU A 263 18.79 -0.33 16.92
N SER A 264 20.12 -0.37 17.06
CA SER A 264 21.00 0.31 16.10
C SER A 264 20.91 -0.33 14.73
N PRO A 265 21.26 0.41 13.64
CA PRO A 265 21.29 -0.14 12.30
C PRO A 265 22.14 -1.42 12.17
N ALA A 266 23.27 -1.49 12.86
CA ALA A 266 24.12 -2.67 12.86
C ALA A 266 23.45 -3.89 13.53
N GLN A 267 22.68 -3.69 14.61
CA GLN A 267 21.91 -4.77 15.25
C GLN A 267 20.79 -5.28 14.36
N LYS A 268 20.08 -4.39 13.67
CA LYS A 268 19.05 -4.78 12.70
C LYS A 268 19.65 -5.55 11.52
N LEU A 269 20.83 -5.14 11.01
CA LEU A 269 21.54 -5.89 9.97
C LEU A 269 22.02 -7.25 10.45
N ALA A 270 22.48 -7.37 11.70
CA ALA A 270 22.82 -8.67 12.27
C ALA A 270 21.61 -9.60 12.32
N PHE A 271 20.42 -9.07 12.65
CA PHE A 271 19.18 -9.83 12.58
C PHE A 271 18.81 -10.21 11.13
N VAL A 272 18.96 -9.29 10.16
CA VAL A 272 18.77 -9.60 8.72
C VAL A 272 19.70 -10.75 8.31
N HIS A 273 20.96 -10.71 8.67
CA HIS A 273 21.92 -11.80 8.39
C HIS A 273 21.46 -13.14 8.99
N GLN A 274 21.06 -13.13 10.27
CA GLN A 274 20.50 -14.31 10.91
C GLN A 274 19.25 -14.84 10.18
N LEU A 275 18.38 -13.95 9.74
CA LEU A 275 17.14 -14.29 9.01
C LEU A 275 17.47 -14.91 7.65
N LEU A 276 18.42 -14.35 6.91
CA LEU A 276 18.90 -14.88 5.62
C LEU A 276 19.57 -16.26 5.74
N GLY A 277 20.02 -16.62 6.93
CA GLY A 277 20.53 -17.97 7.26
C GLY A 277 19.43 -19.02 7.51
N ARG A 278 18.17 -18.59 7.67
CA ARG A 278 17.03 -19.50 7.90
C ARG A 278 16.57 -20.19 6.61
N GLU A 279 15.51 -20.98 6.71
CA GLU A 279 14.83 -21.57 5.56
C GLU A 279 14.34 -20.48 4.60
N MET A 280 14.57 -20.64 3.29
CA MET A 280 14.21 -19.64 2.27
C MET A 280 12.71 -19.31 2.23
N ALA A 281 11.88 -20.25 2.64
CA ALA A 281 10.46 -20.02 2.83
C ALA A 281 10.17 -18.91 3.86
N GLU A 282 10.90 -18.87 4.97
CA GLU A 282 10.78 -17.81 5.98
C GLU A 282 11.35 -16.49 5.44
N VAL A 283 12.52 -16.53 4.81
CA VAL A 283 13.14 -15.34 4.19
C VAL A 283 12.17 -14.66 3.22
N ARG A 284 11.48 -15.46 2.39
CA ARG A 284 10.48 -14.98 1.43
C ARG A 284 9.35 -14.19 2.11
N MET A 285 8.92 -14.60 3.30
CA MET A 285 7.87 -13.91 4.05
C MET A 285 8.32 -12.55 4.60
N PHE A 286 9.62 -12.37 4.83
CA PHE A 286 10.21 -11.13 5.31
C PHE A 286 10.82 -10.25 4.21
N LEU A 287 10.72 -10.65 2.94
CA LEU A 287 11.38 -9.97 1.82
C LEU A 287 11.11 -8.47 1.81
N ASP A 288 9.85 -8.05 1.92
CA ASP A 288 9.48 -6.62 1.93
C ASP A 288 10.09 -5.84 3.11
N ARG A 289 10.21 -6.47 4.27
CA ARG A 289 10.77 -5.82 5.46
C ARG A 289 12.28 -5.66 5.32
N ILE A 290 12.94 -6.68 4.77
CA ILE A 290 14.38 -6.64 4.47
C ILE A 290 14.65 -5.55 3.43
N GLU A 291 13.89 -5.52 2.33
CA GLU A 291 14.03 -4.50 1.29
C GLU A 291 13.81 -3.09 1.82
N LYS A 292 12.68 -2.86 2.49
CA LYS A 292 12.36 -1.54 3.07
C LYS A 292 13.45 -1.09 4.03
N TYR A 293 13.92 -1.98 4.88
CA TYR A 293 14.96 -1.67 5.85
C TYR A 293 16.29 -1.36 5.15
N THR A 294 16.74 -2.19 4.23
CA THR A 294 18.01 -1.96 3.51
C THR A 294 17.97 -0.70 2.65
N ALA A 295 16.81 -0.39 2.05
CA ALA A 295 16.59 0.85 1.29
C ALA A 295 16.53 2.10 2.17
N SER A 296 16.12 1.98 3.43
CA SER A 296 16.05 3.11 4.37
C SER A 296 17.41 3.56 4.90
N LEU A 297 18.46 2.73 4.74
CA LEU A 297 19.80 3.07 5.18
C LEU A 297 20.41 4.16 4.28
N SER A 298 20.67 5.32 4.86
CA SER A 298 21.39 6.42 4.20
C SER A 298 22.84 6.04 3.89
N ASP A 299 23.47 6.74 2.95
CA ASP A 299 24.88 6.52 2.61
C ASP A 299 25.80 6.74 3.82
N ALA A 300 25.51 7.71 4.67
CA ALA A 300 26.24 7.97 5.90
C ALA A 300 26.13 6.81 6.90
N GLU A 301 24.93 6.24 7.05
CA GLU A 301 24.74 5.05 7.90
C GLU A 301 25.46 3.82 7.34
N ARG A 302 25.40 3.60 6.03
CA ARG A 302 26.13 2.50 5.36
C ARG A 302 27.64 2.57 5.58
N GLN A 303 28.20 3.78 5.62
CA GLN A 303 29.63 4.01 5.84
C GLN A 303 30.03 3.93 7.32
N ALA A 304 29.10 3.96 8.26
CA ALA A 304 29.40 3.83 9.68
C ALA A 304 30.09 2.48 9.98
N PRO A 305 31.22 2.44 10.73
CA PRO A 305 32.08 1.24 10.82
C PRO A 305 31.36 -0.03 11.29
N ALA A 306 30.36 0.09 12.18
CA ALA A 306 29.59 -1.05 12.65
C ALA A 306 28.62 -1.58 11.59
N VAL A 307 27.99 -0.69 10.82
CA VAL A 307 27.07 -1.02 9.74
C VAL A 307 27.82 -1.60 8.54
N ALA A 308 28.95 -0.97 8.16
CA ALA A 308 29.81 -1.47 7.09
C ALA A 308 30.30 -2.90 7.37
N ARG A 309 30.72 -3.20 8.61
CA ARG A 309 31.10 -4.57 9.02
C ARG A 309 29.94 -5.55 8.96
N ALA A 310 28.74 -5.13 9.34
CA ALA A 310 27.55 -5.99 9.27
C ALA A 310 27.16 -6.30 7.82
N LEU A 311 27.21 -5.31 6.93
CA LEU A 311 26.97 -5.49 5.48
C LEU A 311 28.05 -6.38 4.86
N ASP A 312 29.32 -6.17 5.20
CA ASP A 312 30.43 -7.01 4.74
C ASP A 312 30.29 -8.47 5.21
N GLY A 313 29.80 -8.68 6.43
CA GLY A 313 29.49 -10.03 6.94
C GLY A 313 28.40 -10.73 6.13
N ILE A 314 27.34 -10.00 5.72
CA ILE A 314 26.31 -10.53 4.82
C ILE A 314 26.89 -10.81 3.44
N ALA A 315 27.64 -9.85 2.88
CA ALA A 315 28.18 -9.95 1.53
C ALA A 315 29.14 -11.16 1.36
N ARG A 316 29.85 -11.55 2.41
CA ARG A 316 30.78 -12.70 2.40
C ARG A 316 30.13 -14.05 2.69
N ASP A 317 28.85 -14.09 3.04
CA ASP A 317 28.15 -15.36 3.31
C ASP A 317 27.74 -16.01 1.99
N GLU A 318 28.69 -16.76 1.37
CA GLU A 318 28.46 -17.45 0.11
C GLU A 318 27.38 -18.54 0.21
N ALA A 319 27.22 -19.18 1.37
CA ALA A 319 26.19 -20.19 1.56
C ALA A 319 24.79 -19.58 1.54
N ALA A 320 24.59 -18.46 2.23
CA ALA A 320 23.33 -17.72 2.18
C ALA A 320 23.08 -17.14 0.77
N ARG A 321 24.10 -16.55 0.14
CA ARG A 321 24.06 -16.05 -1.24
C ARG A 321 23.56 -17.11 -2.22
N THR A 322 24.17 -18.29 -2.21
CA THR A 322 23.83 -19.39 -3.14
C THR A 322 22.38 -19.83 -2.94
N ARG A 323 21.98 -20.15 -1.70
CA ARG A 323 20.61 -20.56 -1.41
C ARG A 323 19.58 -19.51 -1.83
N TYR A 324 19.89 -18.23 -1.57
CA TYR A 324 19.00 -17.12 -1.90
C TYR A 324 18.84 -16.93 -3.41
N LEU A 325 19.94 -16.96 -4.17
CA LEU A 325 19.91 -16.78 -5.62
C LEU A 325 19.24 -17.97 -6.32
N ASP A 326 19.48 -19.20 -5.85
CA ASP A 326 18.78 -20.38 -6.38
C ASP A 326 17.28 -20.29 -6.14
N PHE A 327 16.86 -19.85 -4.96
CA PHE A 327 15.45 -19.61 -4.67
C PHE A 327 14.87 -18.48 -5.54
N ALA A 328 15.61 -17.39 -5.74
CA ALA A 328 15.20 -16.26 -6.58
C ALA A 328 14.98 -16.68 -8.04
N ARG A 329 15.90 -17.49 -8.60
CA ARG A 329 15.82 -17.99 -10.00
C ARG A 329 14.60 -18.85 -10.24
N ASP A 330 14.09 -19.49 -9.20
CA ASP A 330 12.92 -20.36 -9.25
C ASP A 330 11.61 -19.70 -8.87
N ALA A 331 11.63 -18.40 -8.54
CA ALA A 331 10.40 -17.68 -8.27
C ALA A 331 9.51 -17.64 -9.53
N ASP A 332 8.26 -18.04 -9.39
CA ASP A 332 7.28 -18.08 -10.50
C ASP A 332 6.90 -16.68 -10.97
N GLN A 333 6.84 -15.74 -10.03
CA GLN A 333 6.42 -14.37 -10.29
C GLN A 333 7.64 -13.54 -10.68
N PRO A 334 7.73 -13.02 -11.91
CA PRO A 334 8.86 -12.20 -12.35
C PRO A 334 9.13 -10.98 -11.45
N ALA A 335 8.09 -10.33 -10.96
CA ALA A 335 8.23 -9.22 -10.04
C ALA A 335 8.92 -9.60 -8.73
N VAL A 336 8.64 -10.80 -8.20
CA VAL A 336 9.31 -11.32 -7.00
C VAL A 336 10.77 -11.66 -7.30
N ARG A 337 11.02 -12.33 -8.43
CA ARG A 337 12.39 -12.65 -8.86
C ARG A 337 13.23 -11.37 -9.03
N ALA A 338 12.68 -10.36 -9.71
CA ALA A 338 13.35 -9.08 -9.91
C ALA A 338 13.70 -8.41 -8.57
N ARG A 339 12.75 -8.34 -7.64
CA ARG A 339 12.97 -7.78 -6.30
C ARG A 339 14.04 -8.53 -5.53
N MET A 340 14.06 -9.86 -5.58
CA MET A 340 15.10 -10.65 -4.94
C MET A 340 16.49 -10.39 -5.56
N ILE A 341 16.57 -10.22 -6.88
CA ILE A 341 17.84 -9.87 -7.57
C ILE A 341 18.29 -8.46 -7.15
N GLU A 342 17.39 -7.49 -7.09
CA GLU A 342 17.71 -6.13 -6.62
C GLU A 342 18.21 -6.15 -5.17
N LEU A 343 17.53 -6.89 -4.29
CA LEU A 343 17.97 -7.04 -2.89
C LEU A 343 19.35 -7.70 -2.81
N ALA A 344 19.62 -8.75 -3.59
CA ALA A 344 20.95 -9.39 -3.65
C ALA A 344 22.05 -8.39 -4.05
N GLY A 345 21.77 -7.49 -4.99
CA GLY A 345 22.67 -6.38 -5.32
C GLY A 345 22.88 -5.43 -4.14
N SER A 346 21.84 -5.04 -3.43
CA SER A 346 21.91 -4.13 -2.28
C SER A 346 22.63 -4.72 -1.07
N LEU A 347 22.65 -6.05 -0.94
CA LEU A 347 23.36 -6.80 0.08
C LEU A 347 24.82 -7.09 -0.28
N GLY A 348 25.26 -6.70 -1.49
CA GLY A 348 26.64 -6.93 -1.97
C GLY A 348 26.89 -8.35 -2.48
N TRP A 349 25.88 -9.17 -2.66
CA TRP A 349 25.98 -10.52 -3.22
C TRP A 349 26.12 -10.54 -4.74
N LEU A 350 25.66 -9.50 -5.41
CA LEU A 350 25.81 -9.30 -6.85
C LEU A 350 26.48 -7.96 -7.12
N SER A 351 27.52 -7.99 -7.91
CA SER A 351 28.05 -6.77 -8.53
C SER A 351 27.02 -6.17 -9.49
N PRO A 352 27.13 -4.88 -9.86
CA PRO A 352 26.20 -4.28 -10.82
C PRO A 352 26.12 -5.05 -12.15
N ALA A 353 27.22 -5.62 -12.63
CA ALA A 353 27.25 -6.42 -13.86
C ALA A 353 26.52 -7.77 -13.68
N GLU A 354 26.75 -8.47 -12.55
CA GLU A 354 26.05 -9.72 -12.24
C GLU A 354 24.56 -9.48 -12.05
N LYS A 355 24.16 -8.39 -11.36
CA LYS A 355 22.75 -8.00 -11.19
C LYS A 355 22.06 -7.82 -12.56
N ARG A 356 22.67 -7.04 -13.47
CA ARG A 356 22.14 -6.89 -14.83
C ARG A 356 22.04 -8.22 -15.56
N ALA A 357 23.04 -9.07 -15.46
CA ALA A 357 23.03 -10.39 -16.09
C ALA A 357 21.88 -11.28 -15.57
N GLU A 358 21.63 -11.32 -14.26
CA GLU A 358 20.50 -12.07 -13.66
C GLU A 358 19.15 -11.51 -14.11
N LEU A 359 18.98 -10.17 -14.17
CA LEU A 359 17.76 -9.55 -14.68
C LEU A 359 17.55 -9.86 -16.16
N MET A 360 18.58 -9.80 -16.99
CA MET A 360 18.51 -10.13 -18.40
C MET A 360 18.20 -11.61 -18.63
N GLN A 361 18.78 -12.51 -17.82
CA GLN A 361 18.42 -13.93 -17.87
C GLN A 361 16.94 -14.14 -17.52
N MET A 362 16.43 -13.48 -16.47
CA MET A 362 15.01 -13.55 -16.11
C MET A 362 14.11 -13.10 -17.28
N ILE A 363 14.45 -11.99 -17.92
CA ILE A 363 13.70 -11.46 -19.07
C ILE A 363 13.77 -12.44 -20.25
N GLY A 364 14.96 -12.96 -20.56
CA GLY A 364 15.16 -13.94 -21.62
C GLY A 364 14.36 -15.23 -21.40
N ASP A 365 14.33 -15.76 -20.17
CA ASP A 365 13.52 -16.92 -19.80
C ASP A 365 12.02 -16.70 -20.07
N ARG A 366 11.51 -15.49 -19.82
CA ARG A 366 10.09 -15.13 -20.05
C ARG A 366 9.79 -15.02 -21.55
N LEU A 367 10.66 -14.38 -22.28
CA LEU A 367 10.56 -14.28 -23.76
C LEU A 367 10.59 -15.66 -24.41
N ALA A 368 11.54 -16.52 -24.01
CA ALA A 368 11.70 -17.87 -24.57
C ALA A 368 10.46 -18.76 -24.32
N ARG A 369 9.82 -18.64 -23.16
CA ARG A 369 8.60 -19.40 -22.80
C ARG A 369 7.34 -18.79 -23.41
N ASN A 370 7.43 -17.70 -24.14
CA ASN A 370 6.30 -16.94 -24.64
C ASN A 370 5.27 -16.57 -23.56
N ALA A 371 5.76 -16.24 -22.37
CA ALA A 371 4.98 -15.98 -21.17
C ALA A 371 5.06 -14.48 -20.79
N VAL A 372 4.93 -13.60 -21.80
CA VAL A 372 4.98 -12.15 -21.63
C VAL A 372 3.56 -11.58 -21.68
N SER A 373 3.17 -10.91 -20.63
CA SER A 373 1.91 -10.19 -20.46
C SER A 373 2.17 -8.67 -20.32
N PRO A 374 1.13 -7.82 -20.32
CA PRO A 374 1.29 -6.40 -20.01
C PRO A 374 2.01 -6.12 -18.68
N ALA A 375 1.84 -6.98 -17.67
CA ALA A 375 2.52 -6.85 -16.38
C ALA A 375 4.05 -7.06 -16.47
N GLU A 376 4.51 -7.99 -17.34
CA GLU A 376 5.94 -8.15 -17.60
C GLU A 376 6.52 -6.97 -18.39
N VAL A 377 5.75 -6.38 -19.31
CA VAL A 377 6.17 -5.15 -20.00
C VAL A 377 6.36 -4.02 -18.99
N ASP A 378 5.38 -3.81 -18.12
CA ASP A 378 5.43 -2.80 -17.05
C ASP A 378 6.68 -3.01 -16.15
N LEU A 379 6.90 -4.24 -15.72
CA LEU A 379 8.06 -4.61 -14.89
C LEU A 379 9.39 -4.32 -15.59
N VAL A 380 9.56 -4.75 -16.85
CA VAL A 380 10.83 -4.57 -17.58
C VAL A 380 11.11 -3.09 -17.84
N CYS A 381 10.10 -2.32 -18.23
CA CYS A 381 10.24 -0.88 -18.39
C CYS A 381 10.63 -0.18 -17.06
N ALA A 382 10.04 -0.59 -15.94
CA ALA A 382 10.37 -0.06 -14.63
C ALA A 382 11.81 -0.43 -14.20
N LEU A 383 12.22 -1.69 -14.41
CA LEU A 383 13.59 -2.16 -14.13
C LEU A 383 14.66 -1.44 -14.97
N ASN A 384 14.32 -1.05 -16.18
CA ASN A 384 15.24 -0.30 -17.06
C ASN A 384 14.94 1.22 -17.07
N LYS A 385 14.41 1.78 -15.99
CA LYS A 385 14.12 3.21 -15.89
C LYS A 385 15.38 4.05 -16.20
N ASP A 386 16.52 3.66 -15.65
CA ASP A 386 17.79 4.35 -15.78
C ASP A 386 18.62 3.88 -17.00
N ARG A 387 18.04 3.06 -17.87
CA ARG A 387 18.63 2.53 -19.12
C ARG A 387 19.88 1.66 -18.96
N GLU A 388 20.14 1.17 -17.77
CA GLU A 388 21.31 0.35 -17.49
C GLU A 388 21.28 -1.02 -18.18
N LEU A 389 20.08 -1.57 -18.47
CA LEU A 389 19.93 -2.86 -19.14
C LEU A 389 20.09 -2.77 -20.66
N GLU A 390 20.07 -1.57 -21.27
CA GLU A 390 20.21 -1.40 -22.72
C GLU A 390 21.52 -1.99 -23.25
N GLN A 391 22.61 -1.85 -22.48
CA GLN A 391 23.92 -2.39 -22.84
C GLN A 391 23.99 -3.92 -22.87
N GLU A 392 23.03 -4.59 -22.26
CA GLU A 392 22.95 -6.06 -22.20
C GLU A 392 21.96 -6.64 -23.23
N LEU A 393 21.30 -5.80 -24.05
CA LEU A 393 20.28 -6.21 -25.02
C LEU A 393 20.79 -7.27 -26.00
N TYR A 394 22.10 -7.22 -26.38
CA TYR A 394 22.73 -8.20 -27.27
C TYR A 394 22.71 -9.64 -26.75
N ARG A 395 22.49 -9.85 -25.45
CA ARG A 395 22.38 -11.16 -24.81
C ARG A 395 21.04 -11.84 -25.05
N LEU A 396 20.03 -11.08 -25.45
CA LEU A 396 18.69 -11.63 -25.67
C LEU A 396 18.59 -12.26 -27.06
N GLN A 397 18.27 -13.55 -27.09
CA GLN A 397 17.93 -14.27 -28.30
C GLN A 397 16.42 -14.47 -28.34
N VAL A 398 15.74 -13.70 -29.18
CA VAL A 398 14.30 -13.86 -29.39
C VAL A 398 14.08 -14.75 -30.62
N PRO A 399 13.37 -15.87 -30.49
CA PRO A 399 13.03 -16.71 -31.64
C PRO A 399 12.28 -15.93 -32.73
N PRO A 400 12.63 -16.06 -34.02
CA PRO A 400 12.01 -15.29 -35.10
C PRO A 400 10.48 -15.37 -35.16
N ALA A 401 9.91 -16.53 -34.81
CA ALA A 401 8.46 -16.75 -34.76
C ALA A 401 7.74 -15.91 -33.68
N GLN A 402 8.47 -15.37 -32.72
CA GLN A 402 7.95 -14.58 -31.61
C GLN A 402 8.28 -13.09 -31.73
N ALA A 403 9.21 -12.74 -32.61
CA ALA A 403 9.67 -11.35 -32.79
C ALA A 403 8.54 -10.39 -33.23
N ASN A 404 7.51 -10.91 -33.88
CA ASN A 404 6.38 -10.12 -34.38
C ASN A 404 5.26 -9.91 -33.35
N ARG A 405 5.39 -10.43 -32.13
CA ARG A 405 4.35 -10.20 -31.10
C ARG A 405 4.57 -8.86 -30.41
N VAL A 406 3.50 -8.08 -30.28
CA VAL A 406 3.55 -6.75 -29.66
C VAL A 406 4.08 -6.79 -28.23
N THR A 407 3.78 -7.83 -27.46
CA THR A 407 4.33 -8.01 -26.11
C THR A 407 5.85 -8.15 -26.10
N HIS A 408 6.40 -8.95 -27.05
CA HIS A 408 7.86 -9.12 -27.19
C HIS A 408 8.50 -7.82 -27.67
N ALA A 409 7.89 -7.17 -28.67
CA ALA A 409 8.35 -5.88 -29.15
C ALA A 409 8.37 -4.85 -28.01
N ALA A 410 7.34 -4.80 -27.15
CA ALA A 410 7.29 -3.87 -26.04
C ALA A 410 8.41 -4.12 -25.01
N VAL A 411 8.71 -5.37 -24.68
CA VAL A 411 9.84 -5.71 -23.79
C VAL A 411 11.18 -5.27 -24.43
N LEU A 412 11.40 -5.56 -25.71
CA LEU A 412 12.62 -5.14 -26.40
C LEU A 412 12.73 -3.61 -26.50
N ALA A 413 11.62 -2.93 -26.74
CA ALA A 413 11.56 -1.47 -26.75
C ALA A 413 11.86 -0.87 -25.36
N CYS A 414 11.38 -1.48 -24.26
CA CYS A 414 11.77 -1.09 -22.89
C CYS A 414 13.29 -1.20 -22.69
N LEU A 415 13.95 -2.12 -23.39
CA LEU A 415 15.40 -2.32 -23.37
C LEU A 415 16.17 -1.50 -24.42
N GLY A 416 15.51 -0.55 -25.08
CA GLY A 416 16.14 0.41 -25.99
C GLY A 416 16.18 0.00 -27.46
N ASN A 417 15.50 -1.09 -27.87
CA ASN A 417 15.42 -1.48 -29.27
C ASN A 417 14.50 -0.54 -30.05
N THR A 418 15.06 0.19 -31.02
CA THR A 418 14.34 1.21 -31.80
C THR A 418 13.34 0.63 -32.81
N GLU A 419 13.64 -0.51 -33.43
CA GLU A 419 12.72 -1.18 -34.36
C GLU A 419 11.50 -1.72 -33.61
N ALA A 420 11.74 -2.32 -32.45
CA ALA A 420 10.69 -2.78 -31.56
C ALA A 420 9.81 -1.61 -31.07
N ARG A 421 10.41 -0.44 -30.77
CA ARG A 421 9.66 0.78 -30.44
C ARG A 421 8.69 1.17 -31.55
N ALA A 422 9.15 1.17 -32.81
CA ALA A 422 8.28 1.49 -33.94
C ALA A 422 7.09 0.52 -34.04
N GLN A 423 7.32 -0.78 -33.79
CA GLN A 423 6.22 -1.77 -33.75
C GLN A 423 5.21 -1.49 -32.64
N VAL A 424 5.66 -1.10 -31.44
CA VAL A 424 4.77 -0.75 -30.32
C VAL A 424 3.97 0.51 -30.62
N LEU A 425 4.57 1.52 -31.23
CA LEU A 425 3.85 2.73 -31.65
C LEU A 425 2.78 2.42 -32.71
N LEU A 426 3.09 1.52 -33.63
CA LEU A 426 2.10 1.04 -34.61
C LEU A 426 0.97 0.27 -33.92
N ALA A 427 1.27 -0.53 -32.91
CA ALA A 427 0.27 -1.27 -32.14
C ALA A 427 -0.75 -0.36 -31.43
N LEU A 428 -0.38 0.88 -31.10
CA LEU A 428 -1.33 1.86 -30.54
C LEU A 428 -2.44 2.23 -31.52
N THR A 429 -2.25 1.99 -32.81
CA THR A 429 -3.22 2.22 -33.87
C THR A 429 -3.92 0.94 -34.36
N SER A 430 -3.73 -0.16 -33.65
CA SER A 430 -4.33 -1.47 -33.94
C SER A 430 -5.83 -1.49 -33.62
N PRO A 431 -6.66 -2.21 -34.37
CA PRO A 431 -8.03 -2.50 -33.99
C PRO A 431 -8.14 -3.48 -32.80
N ASN A 432 -7.05 -4.13 -32.40
CA ASN A 432 -7.00 -5.08 -31.31
C ASN A 432 -6.75 -4.35 -29.98
N ASP A 433 -7.73 -4.37 -29.08
CA ASP A 433 -7.67 -3.71 -27.76
C ASP A 433 -6.51 -4.21 -26.88
N GLU A 434 -6.12 -5.49 -26.99
CA GLU A 434 -4.99 -6.05 -26.23
C GLU A 434 -3.65 -5.47 -26.71
N GLU A 435 -3.47 -5.26 -28.00
CA GLU A 435 -2.25 -4.65 -28.55
C GLU A 435 -2.15 -3.18 -28.14
N VAL A 436 -3.26 -2.47 -28.15
CA VAL A 436 -3.33 -1.07 -27.67
C VAL A 436 -3.02 -1.00 -26.18
N GLU A 437 -3.50 -1.96 -25.37
CA GLU A 437 -3.19 -2.03 -23.94
C GLU A 437 -1.69 -2.21 -23.69
N ILE A 438 -1.03 -3.07 -24.45
CA ILE A 438 0.42 -3.27 -24.34
C ILE A 438 1.17 -1.98 -24.69
N ALA A 439 0.78 -1.32 -25.78
CA ALA A 439 1.37 -0.04 -26.17
C ALA A 439 1.15 1.05 -25.11
N GLN A 440 -0.04 1.09 -24.51
CA GLN A 440 -0.36 2.00 -23.41
C GLN A 440 0.54 1.77 -22.20
N VAL A 441 0.77 0.50 -21.80
CA VAL A 441 1.66 0.15 -20.69
C VAL A 441 3.09 0.61 -20.97
N TYR A 442 3.59 0.35 -22.17
CA TYR A 442 4.92 0.81 -22.60
C TYR A 442 5.05 2.34 -22.53
N LEU A 443 4.07 3.08 -23.07
CA LEU A 443 4.11 4.53 -23.16
C LEU A 443 3.98 5.26 -21.81
N ARG A 444 3.52 4.59 -20.76
CA ARG A 444 3.59 5.12 -19.39
C ARG A 444 5.05 5.32 -18.91
N HIS A 445 5.95 4.46 -19.35
CA HIS A 445 7.37 4.52 -19.00
C HIS A 445 8.24 5.21 -20.04
N ARG A 446 7.83 5.17 -21.31
CA ARG A 446 8.59 5.67 -22.46
C ARG A 446 7.69 6.55 -23.34
N PRO A 447 7.36 7.77 -22.89
CA PRO A 447 6.47 8.66 -23.62
C PRO A 447 7.00 8.99 -25.03
N ILE A 448 6.09 9.44 -25.90
CA ILE A 448 6.42 9.91 -27.23
C ILE A 448 7.00 11.33 -27.09
N THR A 449 8.27 11.50 -27.50
CA THR A 449 8.96 12.80 -27.48
C THR A 449 9.26 13.33 -28.87
N ASP A 450 9.25 12.46 -29.88
CA ASP A 450 9.43 12.83 -31.27
C ASP A 450 8.10 13.24 -31.90
N VAL A 451 8.08 14.42 -32.55
CA VAL A 451 6.88 15.00 -33.14
C VAL A 451 6.39 14.17 -34.33
N ASN A 452 7.30 13.54 -35.11
CA ASN A 452 6.91 12.72 -36.24
C ASN A 452 6.26 11.41 -35.79
N GLU A 453 6.82 10.78 -34.72
CA GLU A 453 6.17 9.64 -34.08
C GLU A 453 4.75 10.02 -33.58
N LEU A 454 4.61 11.19 -32.96
CA LEU A 454 3.33 11.68 -32.44
C LEU A 454 2.30 11.89 -33.56
N ARG A 455 2.68 12.53 -34.68
CA ARG A 455 1.83 12.73 -35.85
C ARG A 455 1.42 11.43 -36.48
N LEU A 456 2.37 10.49 -36.65
CA LEU A 456 2.09 9.16 -37.19
C LEU A 456 1.04 8.41 -36.35
N VAL A 457 1.22 8.41 -35.02
CA VAL A 457 0.30 7.76 -34.08
C VAL A 457 -1.06 8.45 -34.11
N THR A 458 -1.12 9.78 -34.02
CA THR A 458 -2.41 10.53 -34.04
C THR A 458 -3.19 10.29 -35.31
N SER A 459 -2.51 10.35 -36.47
CA SER A 459 -3.14 10.06 -37.77
C SER A 459 -3.59 8.59 -37.90
N GLY A 460 -2.84 7.66 -37.30
CA GLY A 460 -3.25 6.25 -37.23
C GLY A 460 -4.51 6.05 -36.38
N ILE A 461 -4.57 6.66 -35.21
CA ILE A 461 -5.73 6.61 -34.32
C ILE A 461 -6.96 7.24 -34.96
N ALA A 462 -6.80 8.36 -35.70
CA ALA A 462 -7.89 9.01 -36.39
C ALA A 462 -8.54 8.13 -37.46
N ARG A 463 -7.81 7.16 -37.99
CA ARG A 463 -8.32 6.21 -39.01
C ARG A 463 -8.95 4.94 -38.43
N MET A 464 -8.90 4.76 -37.10
CA MET A 464 -9.54 3.62 -36.43
C MET A 464 -11.09 3.77 -36.47
N ASN A 465 -11.78 2.64 -36.41
CA ASN A 465 -13.26 2.60 -36.60
C ASN A 465 -13.99 2.61 -35.25
N GLY A 466 -13.94 3.69 -34.48
CA GLY A 466 -14.81 3.91 -33.30
C GLY A 466 -14.85 2.80 -32.24
N SER A 467 -13.88 1.92 -32.25
CA SER A 467 -13.78 0.73 -31.38
C SER A 467 -13.33 1.08 -29.96
N LYS A 468 -13.48 0.13 -29.04
CA LYS A 468 -12.90 0.21 -27.70
C LYS A 468 -11.39 0.49 -27.74
N ALA A 469 -10.69 -0.11 -28.71
CA ALA A 469 -9.27 0.11 -28.96
C ALA A 469 -8.97 1.59 -29.28
N GLN A 470 -9.79 2.25 -30.12
CA GLN A 470 -9.63 3.67 -30.44
C GLN A 470 -9.79 4.56 -29.19
N VAL A 471 -10.79 4.27 -28.34
CA VAL A 471 -10.97 5.00 -27.07
C VAL A 471 -9.72 4.86 -26.19
N ARG A 472 -9.21 3.65 -25.98
CA ARG A 472 -7.99 3.39 -25.20
C ARG A 472 -6.76 4.08 -25.80
N ALA A 473 -6.60 4.08 -27.10
CA ALA A 473 -5.50 4.76 -27.78
C ALA A 473 -5.56 6.28 -27.56
N LEU A 474 -6.75 6.89 -27.67
CA LEU A 474 -6.97 8.30 -27.35
C LEU A 474 -6.70 8.61 -25.88
N GLU A 475 -7.18 7.78 -24.94
CA GLU A 475 -6.89 7.93 -23.51
C GLU A 475 -5.38 7.86 -23.22
N THR A 476 -4.64 7.06 -23.98
CA THR A 476 -3.16 7.00 -23.89
C THR A 476 -2.53 8.33 -24.27
N LEU A 477 -3.04 9.01 -25.32
CA LEU A 477 -2.57 10.34 -25.73
C LEU A 477 -2.83 11.42 -24.67
N VAL A 478 -3.79 11.26 -23.77
CA VAL A 478 -4.05 12.21 -22.67
C VAL A 478 -2.80 12.44 -21.82
N SER A 479 -2.00 11.39 -21.59
CA SER A 479 -0.76 11.47 -20.81
C SER A 479 0.40 12.14 -21.57
N GLN A 480 0.34 12.23 -22.91
CA GLN A 480 1.41 12.73 -23.77
C GLN A 480 1.43 14.27 -23.89
N ARG A 481 0.41 14.98 -23.36
CA ARG A 481 0.29 16.45 -23.36
C ARG A 481 0.57 17.06 -24.74
N LEU A 482 -0.30 16.76 -25.70
CA LEU A 482 -0.15 17.22 -27.09
C LEU A 482 -0.02 18.74 -27.20
N SER A 483 1.03 19.19 -27.88
CA SER A 483 1.26 20.60 -28.21
C SER A 483 1.46 20.80 -29.72
N ASP A 484 1.60 19.74 -30.50
CA ASP A 484 1.77 19.80 -31.96
C ASP A 484 0.47 20.18 -32.66
N PRO A 485 0.44 21.31 -33.43
CA PRO A 485 -0.77 21.79 -34.06
C PRO A 485 -1.41 20.80 -35.05
N GLU A 486 -0.61 20.08 -35.84
CA GLU A 486 -1.13 19.11 -36.84
C GLU A 486 -1.86 17.95 -36.14
N SER A 487 -1.27 17.43 -35.03
CA SER A 487 -1.90 16.38 -34.22
C SER A 487 -3.22 16.85 -33.63
N LEU A 488 -3.27 18.10 -33.14
CA LEU A 488 -4.49 18.69 -32.57
C LEU A 488 -5.57 18.91 -33.63
N GLU A 489 -5.21 19.41 -34.81
CA GLU A 489 -6.14 19.57 -35.94
C GLU A 489 -6.71 18.22 -36.41
N GLU A 490 -5.90 17.16 -36.41
CA GLU A 490 -6.35 15.81 -36.79
C GLU A 490 -7.43 15.30 -35.82
N LEU A 491 -7.22 15.47 -34.49
CA LEU A 491 -8.22 15.12 -33.50
C LEU A 491 -9.47 15.97 -33.58
N MET A 492 -9.34 17.26 -33.93
CA MET A 492 -10.48 18.13 -34.17
C MET A 492 -11.29 17.72 -35.40
N ARG A 493 -10.63 17.26 -36.47
CA ARG A 493 -11.29 16.69 -37.64
C ARG A 493 -12.01 15.38 -37.36
N LEU A 494 -11.43 14.54 -36.47
CA LEU A 494 -12.05 13.29 -36.05
C LEU A 494 -13.32 13.52 -35.22
N PHE A 495 -13.37 14.57 -34.39
CA PHE A 495 -14.46 14.78 -33.43
C PHE A 495 -15.87 14.75 -34.06
N PRO A 496 -16.18 15.50 -35.16
CA PRO A 496 -17.50 15.46 -35.79
C PRO A 496 -17.79 14.13 -36.53
N LEU A 497 -16.76 13.36 -36.89
CA LEU A 497 -16.88 12.08 -37.57
C LEU A 497 -17.06 10.90 -36.60
N ALA A 498 -16.82 11.12 -35.31
CA ALA A 498 -16.91 10.07 -34.33
C ALA A 498 -18.36 9.60 -34.09
N GLU A 499 -18.59 8.31 -34.28
CA GLU A 499 -19.93 7.68 -34.16
C GLU A 499 -20.25 7.27 -32.72
N SER A 500 -19.28 7.33 -31.79
CA SER A 500 -19.47 6.95 -30.39
C SER A 500 -19.19 8.09 -29.40
N VAL A 501 -20.00 8.18 -28.34
CA VAL A 501 -19.80 9.10 -27.22
C VAL A 501 -18.43 8.86 -26.57
N GLY A 502 -17.99 7.61 -26.47
CA GLY A 502 -16.70 7.25 -25.89
C GLY A 502 -15.52 7.89 -26.63
N VAL A 503 -15.53 7.85 -27.96
CA VAL A 503 -14.49 8.48 -28.80
C VAL A 503 -14.51 10.00 -28.64
N GLN A 504 -15.68 10.64 -28.68
CA GLN A 504 -15.78 12.09 -28.49
C GLN A 504 -15.31 12.52 -27.08
N THR A 505 -15.66 11.75 -26.06
CA THR A 505 -15.22 11.99 -24.67
C THR A 505 -13.70 11.82 -24.53
N ALA A 506 -13.12 10.81 -25.16
CA ALA A 506 -11.67 10.57 -25.14
C ALA A 506 -10.91 11.69 -25.88
N ILE A 507 -11.40 12.14 -27.06
CA ILE A 507 -10.85 13.31 -27.75
C ILE A 507 -10.91 14.55 -26.86
N ALA A 508 -12.04 14.82 -26.22
CA ALA A 508 -12.16 15.94 -25.29
C ALA A 508 -11.17 15.84 -24.12
N GLY A 509 -10.94 14.63 -23.60
CA GLY A 509 -9.93 14.36 -22.58
C GLY A 509 -8.51 14.72 -23.00
N VAL A 510 -8.14 14.42 -24.25
CA VAL A 510 -6.84 14.83 -24.84
C VAL A 510 -6.77 16.36 -24.94
N LEU A 511 -7.78 16.97 -25.56
CA LEU A 511 -7.81 18.41 -25.83
C LEU A 511 -7.85 19.27 -24.53
N ILE A 512 -8.46 18.80 -23.46
CA ILE A 512 -8.44 19.47 -22.15
C ILE A 512 -7.02 19.67 -21.60
N ARG A 513 -6.09 18.82 -21.97
CA ARG A 513 -4.69 18.87 -21.53
C ARG A 513 -3.72 19.43 -22.57
N ALA A 514 -4.23 19.77 -23.76
CA ALA A 514 -3.45 20.33 -24.85
C ALA A 514 -3.13 21.81 -24.66
N ASP A 515 -2.27 22.34 -25.51
CA ASP A 515 -2.04 23.79 -25.59
C ASP A 515 -3.25 24.49 -26.24
N TYR A 516 -4.01 25.24 -25.44
CA TYR A 516 -5.22 25.93 -25.91
C TYR A 516 -4.95 26.99 -26.97
N LYS A 517 -3.75 27.60 -27.03
CA LYS A 517 -3.42 28.63 -28.03
C LYS A 517 -3.60 28.14 -29.46
N ALA A 518 -3.41 26.84 -29.68
CA ALA A 518 -3.54 26.24 -31.02
C ALA A 518 -4.99 25.91 -31.39
N ILE A 519 -5.91 25.79 -30.42
CA ILE A 519 -7.27 25.28 -30.67
C ILE A 519 -8.39 26.18 -30.14
N ALA A 520 -8.10 27.27 -29.43
CA ALA A 520 -9.14 28.16 -28.88
C ALA A 520 -9.66 29.12 -29.93
N THR A 521 -10.40 28.60 -30.95
CA THR A 521 -11.07 29.38 -31.94
C THR A 521 -12.60 29.26 -31.85
N PRO A 522 -13.36 30.29 -32.29
CA PRO A 522 -14.83 30.22 -32.32
C PRO A 522 -15.36 29.05 -33.12
N GLU A 523 -14.70 28.69 -34.22
CA GLU A 523 -15.06 27.59 -35.13
C GLU A 523 -14.95 26.25 -34.42
N VAL A 524 -13.90 26.05 -33.64
CA VAL A 524 -13.70 24.83 -32.81
C VAL A 524 -14.82 24.70 -31.79
N VAL A 525 -15.12 25.77 -31.04
CA VAL A 525 -16.21 25.78 -30.05
C VAL A 525 -17.56 25.46 -30.73
N GLN A 526 -17.80 26.03 -31.93
CA GLN A 526 -19.02 25.77 -32.69
C GLN A 526 -19.11 24.30 -33.14
N THR A 527 -18.02 23.74 -33.66
CA THR A 527 -17.93 22.34 -34.11
C THR A 527 -18.22 21.40 -32.91
N LEU A 528 -17.59 21.61 -31.76
CA LEU A 528 -17.82 20.81 -30.55
C LEU A 528 -19.29 20.83 -30.13
N ARG A 529 -19.98 21.97 -30.23
CA ARG A 529 -21.39 22.10 -29.85
C ARG A 529 -22.33 21.42 -30.84
N GLN A 530 -22.07 21.58 -32.14
CA GLN A 530 -22.97 21.10 -33.19
C GLN A 530 -22.87 19.60 -33.45
N SER A 531 -21.65 19.05 -33.32
CA SER A 531 -21.38 17.64 -33.63
C SER A 531 -21.42 16.74 -32.39
N ARG A 532 -21.76 17.29 -31.23
CA ARG A 532 -21.80 16.54 -29.98
C ARG A 532 -22.88 15.48 -29.95
N LEU A 533 -22.50 14.24 -29.65
CA LEU A 533 -23.43 13.16 -29.37
C LEU A 533 -24.02 13.32 -27.96
N LYS A 534 -25.28 12.92 -27.78
CA LYS A 534 -25.95 13.00 -26.48
C LYS A 534 -25.37 11.94 -25.53
N SER A 535 -24.90 12.38 -24.36
CA SER A 535 -24.48 11.51 -23.25
C SER A 535 -25.57 11.44 -22.19
N SER A 536 -25.71 10.28 -21.54
CA SER A 536 -26.58 10.07 -20.39
C SER A 536 -25.95 10.52 -19.07
N ASP A 537 -24.64 10.75 -19.03
CA ASP A 537 -23.89 11.05 -17.80
C ASP A 537 -23.71 12.56 -17.57
N GLY A 538 -23.96 12.99 -16.33
CA GLY A 538 -23.99 14.41 -15.96
C GLY A 538 -22.64 15.12 -15.90
N ALA A 539 -21.50 14.41 -15.87
CA ALA A 539 -20.15 14.98 -15.89
C ALA A 539 -19.53 14.85 -17.28
N ASP A 540 -19.71 15.88 -18.09
CA ASP A 540 -19.37 15.83 -19.49
C ASP A 540 -18.07 16.60 -19.79
N LEU A 541 -17.00 15.86 -20.13
CA LEU A 541 -15.70 16.42 -20.51
C LEU A 541 -15.80 17.40 -21.69
N ILE A 542 -16.72 17.17 -22.61
CA ILE A 542 -16.94 18.07 -23.76
C ILE A 542 -17.43 19.43 -23.28
N SER A 543 -18.36 19.48 -22.33
CA SER A 543 -18.81 20.75 -21.74
C SER A 543 -17.70 21.46 -20.96
N ILE A 544 -16.81 20.72 -20.31
CA ILE A 544 -15.63 21.26 -19.63
C ILE A 544 -14.68 21.87 -20.67
N LEU A 545 -14.39 21.15 -21.74
CA LEU A 545 -13.54 21.63 -22.84
C LEU A 545 -14.09 22.91 -23.45
N ILE A 546 -15.38 22.95 -23.81
CA ILE A 546 -16.03 24.13 -24.38
C ILE A 546 -15.89 25.34 -23.47
N ARG A 547 -16.14 25.19 -22.18
CA ARG A 547 -15.98 26.29 -21.20
C ARG A 547 -14.55 26.79 -21.11
N ARG A 548 -13.55 25.90 -21.15
CA ARG A 548 -12.13 26.28 -21.12
C ARG A 548 -11.71 27.02 -22.37
N LEU A 549 -12.11 26.55 -23.56
CA LEU A 549 -11.83 27.21 -24.84
C LEU A 549 -12.46 28.60 -24.94
N GLN A 550 -13.60 28.83 -24.27
CA GLN A 550 -14.26 30.16 -24.25
C GLN A 550 -13.64 31.12 -23.25
N ALA A 551 -12.86 30.62 -22.29
CA ALA A 551 -12.19 31.43 -21.29
C ALA A 551 -10.78 31.91 -21.74
N HIS A 552 -10.28 31.34 -22.85
CA HIS A 552 -9.01 31.71 -23.50
C HIS A 552 -9.23 32.49 -24.77
#